data_5378d58347a04f35071520ea6da2b785
#
_entry.id   5378d58347a04f35071520ea6da2b785
#
_cell.length_a   1.000
_cell.length_b   1.000
_cell.length_c   1.000
_cell.angle_alpha   90.00
_cell.angle_beta   90.00
_cell.angle_gamma   90.00
#
_symmetry.space_group_name_H-M   'P 1'
#
loop_
_entity.id
_entity.type
_entity.pdbx_description
1 polymer ?
#
loop_
_entity_poly.entity_id
_entity_poly.type
_entity_poly.pdbx_seq_one_letter_code
_entity_poly.pdbx_strand_id
1 'polypeptide(L)'
;MRIAVLGAGLAGIACARRLVAAGLDVVLFDKGRAAGGRVATRRAEGLSFDHGAQYLRAEGTAFAEALRQAGAAEWPAAGGLVGVPTMSAVPRGLAAGLELRAARHVLALRRQADGWRVLHGEAGLVRVGGPQAASEPLDEGPFDAVLCTLPAPQAAPLLSPVAPALAEAAASVPFAPCWTLMAAFPARLPLPDTLRPPAGPVAWAARDSAKPGREGGAEAWVVQAGHAWSRENLELPADAALAALLGLLAGIAGPLPTPLHRAAHRWRFAAAERPLGRACLWDPRLAIGLGGDWCLGDRAEAAWDSGTALAGALLGAAHAG
;
A
#
# COMPACT_ATOMS: atom_id res chain seq x y z
N MET A 1 -18.11 -20.42 -4.29
CA MET A 1 -16.86 -20.05 -5.01
C MET A 1 -15.82 -19.65 -3.98
N ARG A 2 -14.60 -20.16 -4.16
CA ARG A 2 -13.43 -19.81 -3.35
C ARG A 2 -12.50 -18.90 -4.15
N ILE A 3 -12.19 -17.71 -3.64
CA ILE A 3 -11.50 -16.65 -4.37
C ILE A 3 -10.17 -16.30 -3.69
N ALA A 4 -9.09 -16.23 -4.47
CA ALA A 4 -7.83 -15.70 -4.00
C ALA A 4 -7.72 -14.20 -4.35
N VAL A 5 -7.47 -13.36 -3.35
CA VAL A 5 -7.15 -11.93 -3.54
C VAL A 5 -5.70 -11.69 -3.19
N LEU A 6 -4.91 -11.21 -4.16
CA LEU A 6 -3.48 -10.96 -4.00
C LEU A 6 -3.23 -9.50 -3.68
N GLY A 7 -2.75 -9.24 -2.46
CA GLY A 7 -2.56 -7.91 -1.89
C GLY A 7 -3.66 -7.55 -0.89
N ALA A 8 -3.28 -7.21 0.34
CA ALA A 8 -4.17 -6.71 1.38
C ALA A 8 -4.01 -5.20 1.62
N GLY A 9 -3.78 -4.43 0.54
CA GLY A 9 -3.94 -2.99 0.51
C GLY A 9 -5.42 -2.59 0.45
N LEU A 10 -5.73 -1.29 0.39
CA LEU A 10 -7.13 -0.82 0.35
C LEU A 10 -7.94 -1.43 -0.79
N ALA A 11 -7.34 -1.64 -1.98
CA ALA A 11 -8.04 -2.28 -3.10
C ALA A 11 -8.41 -3.74 -2.80
N GLY A 12 -7.46 -4.53 -2.28
CA GLY A 12 -7.73 -5.92 -1.92
C GLY A 12 -8.74 -6.06 -0.78
N ILE A 13 -8.66 -5.19 0.22
CA ILE A 13 -9.62 -5.14 1.32
C ILE A 13 -11.02 -4.80 0.81
N ALA A 14 -11.17 -3.76 -0.03
CA ALA A 14 -12.46 -3.37 -0.60
C ALA A 14 -13.07 -4.49 -1.45
N CYS A 15 -12.24 -5.12 -2.28
CA CYS A 15 -12.63 -6.27 -3.10
C CYS A 15 -13.10 -7.44 -2.22
N ALA A 16 -12.30 -7.87 -1.25
CA ALA A 16 -12.63 -8.98 -0.38
C ALA A 16 -13.89 -8.74 0.46
N ARG A 17 -14.03 -7.53 1.05
CA ARG A 17 -15.24 -7.16 1.80
C ARG A 17 -16.52 -7.31 0.97
N ARG A 18 -16.50 -6.83 -0.28
CA ARG A 18 -17.66 -6.91 -1.17
C ARG A 18 -17.99 -8.35 -1.55
N LEU A 19 -16.98 -9.20 -1.78
CA LEU A 19 -17.16 -10.60 -2.12
C LEU A 19 -17.66 -11.42 -0.92
N VAL A 20 -17.09 -11.19 0.27
CA VAL A 20 -17.56 -11.83 1.52
C VAL A 20 -19.02 -11.41 1.82
N ALA A 21 -19.36 -10.14 1.64
CA ALA A 21 -20.73 -9.66 1.78
C ALA A 21 -21.72 -10.30 0.78
N ALA A 22 -21.21 -10.78 -0.37
CA ALA A 22 -21.98 -11.57 -1.33
C ALA A 22 -21.97 -13.10 -1.04
N GLY A 23 -21.44 -13.53 0.12
CA GLY A 23 -21.42 -14.92 0.55
C GLY A 23 -20.34 -15.80 -0.06
N LEU A 24 -19.29 -15.22 -0.64
CA LEU A 24 -18.17 -15.96 -1.22
C LEU A 24 -17.07 -16.24 -0.17
N ASP A 25 -16.36 -17.37 -0.33
CA ASP A 25 -15.17 -17.72 0.42
C ASP A 25 -13.96 -16.99 -0.17
N VAL A 26 -13.31 -16.12 0.61
CA VAL A 26 -12.25 -15.24 0.12
C VAL A 26 -11.01 -15.33 0.99
N VAL A 27 -9.86 -15.62 0.38
CA VAL A 27 -8.56 -15.65 1.03
C VAL A 27 -7.68 -14.55 0.46
N LEU A 28 -7.21 -13.63 1.32
CA LEU A 28 -6.24 -12.62 0.95
C LEU A 28 -4.81 -13.11 1.21
N PHE A 29 -3.90 -12.82 0.28
CA PHE A 29 -2.47 -13.07 0.43
C PHE A 29 -1.72 -11.76 0.44
N ASP A 30 -0.89 -11.50 1.44
CA ASP A 30 -0.04 -10.31 1.49
C ASP A 30 1.35 -10.63 2.04
N LYS A 31 2.37 -10.02 1.42
CA LYS A 31 3.76 -10.14 1.89
C LYS A 31 4.02 -9.35 3.18
N GLY A 32 3.18 -8.37 3.49
CA GLY A 32 3.22 -7.61 4.73
C GLY A 32 2.80 -8.46 5.94
N ARG A 33 3.29 -8.11 7.11
CA ARG A 33 2.91 -8.76 8.38
C ARG A 33 1.48 -8.44 8.82
N ALA A 34 0.83 -7.50 8.16
CA ALA A 34 -0.56 -7.07 8.40
C ALA A 34 -1.12 -6.42 7.14
N ALA A 35 -2.45 -6.29 7.08
CA ALA A 35 -3.13 -5.53 6.05
C ALA A 35 -2.73 -4.04 6.07
N GLY A 36 -2.75 -3.39 4.89
CA GLY A 36 -2.54 -1.95 4.76
C GLY A 36 -1.75 -1.52 3.53
N GLY A 37 -0.79 -2.30 3.08
CA GLY A 37 0.06 -1.92 1.95
C GLY A 37 0.75 -0.57 2.18
N ARG A 38 0.43 0.44 1.37
CA ARG A 38 0.97 1.81 1.48
C ARG A 38 0.30 2.66 2.58
N VAL A 39 -0.78 2.22 3.19
CA VAL A 39 -1.35 2.81 4.42
C VAL A 39 -0.69 2.13 5.61
N ALA A 40 0.54 2.53 5.89
CA ALA A 40 1.43 1.81 6.79
C ALA A 40 2.04 2.71 7.86
N THR A 41 2.17 2.16 9.05
CA THR A 41 2.86 2.76 10.19
C THR A 41 4.06 1.91 10.58
N ARG A 42 5.22 2.52 10.75
CA ARG A 42 6.40 1.88 11.33
C ARG A 42 6.47 2.21 12.82
N ARG A 43 6.72 1.18 13.62
CA ARG A 43 6.97 1.33 15.06
C ARG A 43 8.44 1.06 15.36
N ALA A 44 9.07 1.93 16.12
CA ALA A 44 10.46 1.80 16.56
C ALA A 44 10.63 2.52 17.90
N GLU A 45 11.25 1.87 18.88
CA GLU A 45 11.65 2.47 20.16
C GLU A 45 10.50 3.21 20.90
N GLY A 46 9.30 2.63 20.90
CA GLY A 46 8.11 3.23 21.48
C GLY A 46 7.46 4.35 20.64
N LEU A 47 8.07 4.71 19.52
CA LEU A 47 7.57 5.72 18.58
C LEU A 47 6.77 5.07 17.45
N SER A 48 5.92 5.87 16.81
CA SER A 48 5.16 5.49 15.61
C SER A 48 5.34 6.54 14.52
N PHE A 49 5.50 6.06 13.28
CA PHE A 49 5.67 6.91 12.11
C PHE A 49 4.78 6.39 10.97
N ASP A 50 3.86 7.20 10.48
CA ASP A 50 3.08 6.88 9.29
C ASP A 50 3.92 7.18 8.05
N HIS A 51 4.73 6.21 7.64
CA HIS A 51 5.73 6.40 6.61
C HIS A 51 5.22 6.21 5.18
N GLY A 52 3.97 5.79 5.02
CA GLY A 52 3.25 5.70 3.74
C GLY A 52 2.30 6.88 3.52
N ALA A 53 1.02 6.60 3.32
CA ALA A 53 -0.01 7.63 3.21
C ALA A 53 -0.06 8.47 4.49
N GLN A 54 -0.02 9.80 4.33
CA GLN A 54 0.05 10.72 5.46
C GLN A 54 -1.32 11.10 6.01
N TYR A 55 -2.31 11.05 5.15
CA TYR A 55 -3.73 11.25 5.42
C TYR A 55 -4.54 10.63 4.27
N LEU A 56 -5.84 10.49 4.45
CA LEU A 56 -6.77 9.94 3.48
C LEU A 56 -7.81 11.03 3.13
N ARG A 57 -8.06 11.21 1.86
CA ARG A 57 -9.18 12.01 1.37
C ARG A 57 -10.27 11.06 0.89
N ALA A 58 -11.51 11.38 1.21
CA ALA A 58 -12.69 10.67 0.74
C ALA A 58 -13.67 11.69 0.14
N GLU A 59 -13.90 11.59 -1.14
CA GLU A 59 -14.88 12.39 -1.88
C GLU A 59 -16.22 11.66 -1.92
N GLY A 60 -16.20 10.32 -2.02
CA GLY A 60 -17.38 9.47 -1.99
C GLY A 60 -17.84 9.12 -0.58
N THR A 61 -19.15 9.12 -0.37
CA THR A 61 -19.76 8.85 0.94
C THR A 61 -19.43 7.46 1.47
N ALA A 62 -19.44 6.43 0.61
CA ALA A 62 -19.17 5.05 1.00
C ALA A 62 -17.74 4.86 1.55
N PHE A 63 -16.75 5.46 0.91
CA PHE A 63 -15.37 5.39 1.41
C PHE A 63 -15.20 6.20 2.69
N ALA A 64 -15.79 7.41 2.76
CA ALA A 64 -15.76 8.24 3.97
C ALA A 64 -16.36 7.52 5.17
N GLU A 65 -17.49 6.85 5.00
CA GLU A 65 -18.14 6.08 6.04
C GLU A 65 -17.30 4.87 6.47
N ALA A 66 -16.77 4.12 5.52
CA ALA A 66 -15.87 3.00 5.81
C ALA A 66 -14.64 3.44 6.63
N LEU A 67 -14.04 4.58 6.31
CA LEU A 67 -12.92 5.14 7.06
C LEU A 67 -13.30 5.50 8.50
N ARG A 68 -14.47 6.15 8.71
CA ARG A 68 -14.94 6.50 10.05
C ARG A 68 -15.27 5.26 10.89
N GLN A 69 -15.92 4.27 10.31
CA GLN A 69 -16.19 2.97 10.95
C GLN A 69 -14.89 2.25 11.34
N ALA A 70 -13.82 2.43 10.57
CA ALA A 70 -12.50 1.89 10.87
C ALA A 70 -11.68 2.75 11.86
N GLY A 71 -12.28 3.76 12.49
CA GLY A 71 -11.64 4.59 13.50
C GLY A 71 -10.78 5.72 12.95
N ALA A 72 -11.01 6.19 11.72
CA ALA A 72 -10.36 7.39 11.22
C ALA A 72 -10.96 8.66 11.84
N ALA A 73 -10.09 9.62 12.14
CA ALA A 73 -10.44 10.94 12.66
C ALA A 73 -9.98 12.06 11.72
N GLU A 74 -10.64 13.20 11.79
CA GLU A 74 -10.24 14.39 11.02
C GLU A 74 -8.90 14.94 11.51
N TRP A 75 -8.05 15.31 10.57
CA TRP A 75 -6.81 16.04 10.82
C TRP A 75 -6.82 17.34 10.04
N PRO A 76 -7.30 18.44 10.65
CA PRO A 76 -7.50 19.71 9.97
C PRO A 76 -6.24 20.27 9.31
N ALA A 77 -5.07 20.06 9.91
CA ALA A 77 -3.79 20.52 9.37
C ALA A 77 -3.47 19.95 7.98
N ALA A 78 -3.99 18.76 7.62
CA ALA A 78 -3.83 18.14 6.31
C ALA A 78 -5.09 18.26 5.43
N GLY A 79 -6.23 18.64 6.01
CA GLY A 79 -7.52 18.65 5.31
C GLY A 79 -7.98 17.25 4.90
N GLY A 80 -7.85 16.26 5.80
CA GLY A 80 -8.22 14.89 5.54
C GLY A 80 -8.35 14.05 6.81
N LEU A 81 -8.55 12.74 6.63
CA LEU A 81 -8.71 11.78 7.70
C LEU A 81 -7.40 11.04 7.99
N VAL A 82 -7.15 10.70 9.23
CA VAL A 82 -6.03 9.86 9.66
C VAL A 82 -6.51 8.73 10.56
N GLY A 83 -5.82 7.62 10.53
CA GLY A 83 -6.09 6.51 11.44
C GLY A 83 -5.68 6.83 12.88
N VAL A 84 -6.47 6.39 13.84
CA VAL A 84 -6.21 6.54 15.29
C VAL A 84 -6.07 5.15 15.92
N PRO A 85 -5.03 4.91 16.73
CA PRO A 85 -3.92 5.81 17.08
C PRO A 85 -2.86 5.99 15.98
N THR A 86 -2.91 5.24 14.90
CA THR A 86 -1.95 5.31 13.75
C THR A 86 -2.66 4.99 12.43
N MET A 87 -2.09 5.41 11.30
CA MET A 87 -2.69 5.14 9.97
C MET A 87 -2.98 3.65 9.74
N SER A 88 -2.13 2.76 10.22
CA SER A 88 -2.35 1.30 10.09
C SER A 88 -3.57 0.77 10.85
N ALA A 89 -4.21 1.57 11.70
CA ALA A 89 -5.46 1.19 12.34
C ALA A 89 -6.61 1.07 11.33
N VAL A 90 -6.65 1.98 10.35
CA VAL A 90 -7.69 1.98 9.31
C VAL A 90 -7.72 0.67 8.51
N PRO A 91 -6.67 0.26 7.79
CA PRO A 91 -6.73 -0.98 7.05
C PRO A 91 -6.92 -2.21 7.94
N ARG A 92 -6.45 -2.18 9.20
CA ARG A 92 -6.70 -3.26 10.15
C ARG A 92 -8.19 -3.35 10.51
N GLY A 93 -8.85 -2.23 10.78
CA GLY A 93 -10.28 -2.16 11.04
C GLY A 93 -11.10 -2.61 9.83
N LEU A 94 -10.74 -2.14 8.62
CA LEU A 94 -11.39 -2.53 7.38
C LEU A 94 -11.21 -4.02 7.04
N ALA A 95 -10.09 -4.63 7.42
CA ALA A 95 -9.80 -6.05 7.18
C ALA A 95 -10.33 -6.98 8.28
N ALA A 96 -10.97 -6.44 9.31
CA ALA A 96 -11.54 -7.25 10.37
C ALA A 96 -12.56 -8.27 9.82
N GLY A 97 -12.41 -9.53 10.22
CA GLY A 97 -13.25 -10.63 9.74
C GLY A 97 -12.89 -11.21 8.37
N LEU A 98 -11.88 -10.66 7.67
CA LEU A 98 -11.36 -11.24 6.43
C LEU A 98 -10.28 -12.30 6.71
N GLU A 99 -10.28 -13.38 5.94
CA GLU A 99 -9.23 -14.39 6.01
C GLU A 99 -7.97 -13.90 5.32
N LEU A 100 -6.90 -13.64 6.09
CA LEU A 100 -5.65 -13.06 5.63
C LEU A 100 -4.46 -14.01 5.85
N ARG A 101 -3.78 -14.40 4.80
CA ARG A 101 -2.44 -15.02 4.79
C ARG A 101 -1.39 -13.90 4.82
N ALA A 102 -1.11 -13.34 5.99
CA ALA A 102 -0.07 -12.33 6.18
C ALA A 102 1.33 -12.94 6.10
N ALA A 103 2.33 -12.12 5.80
CA ALA A 103 3.72 -12.53 5.59
C ALA A 103 3.88 -13.62 4.51
N ARG A 104 3.01 -13.64 3.51
CA ARG A 104 3.03 -14.60 2.38
C ARG A 104 3.28 -13.88 1.07
N HIS A 105 4.47 -14.07 0.53
CA HIS A 105 4.83 -13.56 -0.78
C HIS A 105 4.34 -14.53 -1.86
N VAL A 106 3.44 -14.08 -2.71
CA VAL A 106 2.99 -14.88 -3.87
C VAL A 106 4.09 -14.89 -4.91
N LEU A 107 4.51 -16.08 -5.30
CA LEU A 107 5.64 -16.35 -6.19
C LEU A 107 5.20 -16.68 -7.61
N ALA A 108 4.11 -17.43 -7.74
CA ALA A 108 3.56 -17.84 -9.01
C ALA A 108 2.08 -18.18 -8.92
N LEU A 109 1.42 -18.15 -10.06
CA LEU A 109 0.07 -18.67 -10.27
C LEU A 109 0.13 -19.83 -11.24
N ARG A 110 -0.67 -20.87 -11.01
CA ARG A 110 -0.83 -22.00 -11.91
C ARG A 110 -2.30 -22.27 -12.15
N ARG A 111 -2.69 -22.48 -13.39
CA ARG A 111 -4.04 -22.96 -13.75
C ARG A 111 -4.00 -24.48 -13.86
N GLN A 112 -4.90 -25.14 -13.14
CA GLN A 112 -5.12 -26.59 -13.21
C GLN A 112 -6.56 -26.88 -13.65
N ALA A 113 -6.88 -28.15 -13.89
CA ALA A 113 -8.22 -28.55 -14.33
C ALA A 113 -9.31 -28.22 -13.30
N ASP A 114 -8.96 -28.26 -12.00
CA ASP A 114 -9.84 -28.03 -10.86
C ASP A 114 -9.87 -26.55 -10.41
N GLY A 115 -9.02 -25.67 -10.96
CA GLY A 115 -8.99 -24.27 -10.58
C GLY A 115 -7.60 -23.64 -10.59
N TRP A 116 -7.46 -22.51 -9.91
CA TRP A 116 -6.21 -21.80 -9.72
C TRP A 116 -5.46 -22.29 -8.50
N ARG A 117 -4.13 -22.33 -8.61
CA ARG A 117 -3.20 -22.53 -7.50
C ARG A 117 -2.36 -21.29 -7.27
N VAL A 118 -2.20 -20.93 -6.00
CA VAL A 118 -1.34 -19.83 -5.56
C VAL A 118 -0.10 -20.42 -4.90
N LEU A 119 1.05 -20.25 -5.54
CA LEU A 119 2.33 -20.62 -4.98
C LEU A 119 2.88 -19.44 -4.18
N HIS A 120 3.17 -19.66 -2.91
CA HIS A 120 3.64 -18.59 -2.02
C HIS A 120 4.69 -19.10 -1.03
N GLY A 121 5.46 -18.18 -0.47
CA GLY A 121 6.47 -18.46 0.55
C GLY A 121 6.48 -17.37 1.63
N GLU A 122 7.26 -17.58 2.70
CA GLU A 122 7.44 -16.58 3.74
C GLU A 122 8.17 -15.35 3.20
N ALA A 123 7.59 -14.17 3.38
CA ALA A 123 8.09 -12.93 2.79
C ALA A 123 9.52 -12.55 3.22
N GLY A 124 9.94 -12.94 4.43
CA GLY A 124 11.31 -12.70 4.92
C GLY A 124 12.37 -13.62 4.31
N LEU A 125 11.98 -14.75 3.73
CA LEU A 125 12.87 -15.77 3.15
C LEU A 125 12.99 -15.64 1.63
N VAL A 126 12.08 -14.93 0.98
CA VAL A 126 12.09 -14.71 -0.46
C VAL A 126 12.94 -13.51 -0.82
N ARG A 127 14.10 -13.73 -1.46
CA ARG A 127 14.93 -12.67 -2.06
C ARG A 127 14.62 -12.57 -3.55
N VAL A 128 14.16 -11.41 -3.99
CA VAL A 128 14.02 -11.12 -5.42
C VAL A 128 15.42 -11.02 -6.03
N GLY A 129 15.78 -11.95 -6.94
CA GLY A 129 17.07 -11.97 -7.63
C GLY A 129 18.24 -12.66 -6.89
N GLY A 130 17.96 -13.41 -5.81
CA GLY A 130 18.95 -14.20 -5.07
C GLY A 130 18.72 -15.71 -5.17
N PRO A 131 19.68 -16.54 -4.69
CA PRO A 131 19.48 -17.98 -4.63
C PRO A 131 18.23 -18.30 -3.81
N GLN A 132 17.46 -19.27 -4.31
CA GLN A 132 16.16 -19.69 -3.78
C GLN A 132 16.19 -19.92 -2.27
N ALA A 133 15.14 -19.42 -1.61
CA ALA A 133 14.94 -19.59 -0.17
C ALA A 133 14.95 -21.07 0.26
N ALA A 134 15.37 -21.29 1.49
CA ALA A 134 15.58 -22.60 2.09
C ALA A 134 14.31 -23.44 2.36
N SER A 135 13.12 -23.01 1.89
CA SER A 135 11.87 -23.76 2.00
C SER A 135 11.16 -23.86 0.66
N GLU A 136 10.60 -25.03 0.37
CA GLU A 136 9.73 -25.23 -0.79
C GLU A 136 8.53 -24.27 -0.72
N PRO A 137 8.09 -23.70 -1.88
CA PRO A 137 6.89 -22.91 -1.92
C PRO A 137 5.67 -23.73 -1.46
N LEU A 138 4.81 -23.11 -0.68
CA LEU A 138 3.50 -23.66 -0.35
C LEU A 138 2.58 -23.49 -1.56
N ASP A 139 1.79 -24.52 -1.85
CA ASP A 139 0.80 -24.55 -2.92
C ASP A 139 -0.60 -24.56 -2.29
N GLU A 140 -1.34 -23.45 -2.42
CA GLU A 140 -2.68 -23.29 -1.86
C GLU A 140 -3.73 -23.17 -2.98
N GLY A 141 -4.84 -23.88 -2.83
CA GLY A 141 -5.97 -23.93 -3.76
C GLY A 141 -6.74 -25.26 -3.65
N PRO A 142 -7.66 -25.59 -4.56
CA PRO A 142 -7.99 -24.78 -5.73
C PRO A 142 -8.78 -23.51 -5.39
N PHE A 143 -8.65 -22.48 -6.24
CA PHE A 143 -9.48 -21.30 -6.24
C PHE A 143 -10.24 -21.17 -7.56
N ASP A 144 -11.49 -20.76 -7.51
CA ASP A 144 -12.31 -20.56 -8.71
C ASP A 144 -11.87 -19.32 -9.50
N ALA A 145 -11.37 -18.29 -8.81
CA ALA A 145 -10.85 -17.08 -9.43
C ALA A 145 -9.69 -16.47 -8.64
N VAL A 146 -8.86 -15.67 -9.33
CA VAL A 146 -7.76 -14.89 -8.76
C VAL A 146 -7.94 -13.41 -9.06
N LEU A 147 -7.92 -12.57 -8.03
CA LEU A 147 -8.03 -11.12 -8.13
C LEU A 147 -6.74 -10.48 -7.62
N CYS A 148 -5.94 -9.92 -8.53
CA CYS A 148 -4.66 -9.33 -8.21
C CYS A 148 -4.79 -7.83 -7.98
N THR A 149 -4.51 -7.38 -6.76
CA THR A 149 -4.57 -5.96 -6.35
C THR A 149 -3.19 -5.41 -5.96
N LEU A 150 -2.13 -6.08 -6.43
CA LEU A 150 -0.76 -5.63 -6.24
C LEU A 150 -0.47 -4.38 -7.09
N PRO A 151 0.55 -3.57 -6.72
CA PRO A 151 1.07 -2.53 -7.61
C PRO A 151 1.41 -3.11 -8.99
N ALA A 152 1.08 -2.39 -10.06
CA ALA A 152 1.22 -2.88 -11.43
C ALA A 152 2.61 -3.47 -11.77
N PRO A 153 3.75 -2.89 -11.33
CA PRO A 153 5.06 -3.48 -11.57
C PRO A 153 5.31 -4.81 -10.83
N GLN A 154 4.51 -5.14 -9.83
CA GLN A 154 4.56 -6.44 -9.13
C GLN A 154 3.56 -7.43 -9.73
N ALA A 155 2.43 -6.94 -10.22
CA ALA A 155 1.41 -7.76 -10.88
C ALA A 155 1.88 -8.27 -12.25
N ALA A 156 2.51 -7.42 -13.06
CA ALA A 156 2.91 -7.75 -14.42
C ALA A 156 3.78 -9.03 -14.53
N PRO A 157 4.91 -9.17 -13.83
CA PRO A 157 5.73 -10.38 -13.91
C PRO A 157 5.02 -11.63 -13.36
N LEU A 158 4.17 -11.47 -12.34
CA LEU A 158 3.39 -12.57 -11.77
C LEU A 158 2.36 -13.12 -12.77
N LEU A 159 1.75 -12.25 -13.56
CA LEU A 159 0.68 -12.58 -14.49
C LEU A 159 1.18 -12.96 -15.88
N SER A 160 2.38 -12.55 -16.26
CA SER A 160 2.93 -12.79 -17.60
C SER A 160 2.85 -14.25 -18.07
N PRO A 161 3.11 -15.26 -17.22
CA PRO A 161 3.02 -16.66 -17.66
C PRO A 161 1.59 -17.19 -17.85
N VAL A 162 0.57 -16.55 -17.24
CA VAL A 162 -0.79 -17.11 -17.16
C VAL A 162 -1.87 -16.21 -17.75
N ALA A 163 -1.63 -14.91 -17.86
CA ALA A 163 -2.55 -13.92 -18.39
C ALA A 163 -1.77 -12.76 -19.07
N PRO A 164 -1.08 -13.02 -20.20
CA PRO A 164 -0.14 -12.07 -20.79
C PRO A 164 -0.79 -10.73 -21.18
N ALA A 165 -2.02 -10.69 -21.66
CA ALA A 165 -2.72 -9.46 -21.98
C ALA A 165 -2.96 -8.55 -20.76
N LEU A 166 -3.29 -9.15 -19.60
CA LEU A 166 -3.43 -8.42 -18.34
C LEU A 166 -2.06 -7.96 -17.82
N ALA A 167 -1.03 -8.78 -17.99
CA ALA A 167 0.34 -8.44 -17.63
C ALA A 167 0.86 -7.24 -18.42
N GLU A 168 0.61 -7.20 -19.73
CA GLU A 168 0.97 -6.09 -20.63
C GLU A 168 0.27 -4.80 -20.20
N ALA A 169 -1.04 -4.86 -19.93
CA ALA A 169 -1.78 -3.71 -19.43
C ALA A 169 -1.21 -3.18 -18.10
N ALA A 170 -0.84 -4.06 -17.17
CA ALA A 170 -0.18 -3.66 -15.93
C ALA A 170 1.21 -3.06 -16.19
N ALA A 171 2.02 -3.66 -17.07
CA ALA A 171 3.36 -3.19 -17.40
C ALA A 171 3.36 -1.80 -18.05
N SER A 172 2.26 -1.39 -18.70
CA SER A 172 2.12 -0.07 -19.34
C SER A 172 2.00 1.09 -18.34
N VAL A 173 1.77 0.80 -17.05
CA VAL A 173 1.58 1.84 -16.02
C VAL A 173 2.89 2.18 -15.34
N PRO A 174 3.45 3.39 -15.57
CA PRO A 174 4.67 3.83 -14.90
C PRO A 174 4.40 4.19 -13.44
N PHE A 175 5.37 3.87 -12.59
CA PHE A 175 5.33 4.18 -11.16
C PHE A 175 6.48 5.08 -10.73
N ALA A 176 6.16 6.06 -9.89
CA ALA A 176 7.13 6.89 -9.23
C ALA A 176 7.55 6.29 -7.89
N PRO A 177 8.84 6.38 -7.53
CA PRO A 177 9.32 6.06 -6.19
C PRO A 177 9.11 7.23 -5.23
N CYS A 178 9.22 6.93 -3.92
CA CYS A 178 9.27 7.93 -2.86
C CYS A 178 10.23 7.47 -1.75
N TRP A 179 11.22 8.28 -1.44
CA TRP A 179 11.99 8.14 -0.22
C TRP A 179 11.30 8.88 0.93
N THR A 180 11.23 8.23 2.08
CA THR A 180 10.58 8.76 3.27
C THR A 180 11.54 8.73 4.45
N LEU A 181 11.76 9.88 5.08
CA LEU A 181 12.44 10.01 6.37
C LEU A 181 11.43 9.82 7.50
N MET A 182 11.83 9.10 8.52
CA MET A 182 11.20 9.05 9.83
C MET A 182 12.23 9.53 10.84
N ALA A 183 11.96 10.61 11.55
CA ALA A 183 12.87 11.16 12.54
C ALA A 183 12.10 11.64 13.77
N ALA A 184 12.70 11.46 14.96
CA ALA A 184 12.15 12.00 16.19
C ALA A 184 13.19 12.88 16.88
N PHE A 185 12.74 13.95 17.52
CA PHE A 185 13.60 14.96 18.14
C PHE A 185 13.18 15.19 19.61
N PRO A 186 14.12 15.65 20.47
CA PRO A 186 13.82 15.95 21.87
C PRO A 186 13.01 17.23 22.06
N ALA A 187 12.97 18.11 21.03
CA ALA A 187 12.29 19.40 21.07
C ALA A 187 11.57 19.67 19.76
N ARG A 188 10.55 20.53 19.83
CA ARG A 188 9.74 20.95 18.70
C ARG A 188 10.59 21.69 17.66
N LEU A 189 10.47 21.27 16.41
CA LEU A 189 11.06 21.99 15.27
C LEU A 189 10.23 23.24 14.94
N PRO A 190 10.87 24.32 14.43
CA PRO A 190 10.19 25.57 14.08
C PRO A 190 9.45 25.45 12.74
N LEU A 191 8.63 24.42 12.61
CA LEU A 191 7.82 24.12 11.42
C LEU A 191 6.34 23.99 11.79
N PRO A 192 5.43 24.31 10.85
CA PRO A 192 4.01 23.98 11.02
C PRO A 192 3.81 22.45 11.06
N ASP A 193 2.63 22.00 11.52
CA ASP A 193 2.33 20.57 11.64
C ASP A 193 2.35 19.84 10.30
N THR A 194 2.09 20.57 9.22
CA THR A 194 2.20 20.06 7.84
C THR A 194 2.83 21.11 6.95
N LEU A 195 3.66 20.68 6.02
CA LEU A 195 4.32 21.53 5.05
C LEU A 195 4.37 20.87 3.68
N ARG A 196 3.98 21.63 2.65
CA ARG A 196 4.18 21.35 1.23
C ARG A 196 5.02 22.45 0.63
N PRO A 197 6.34 22.33 0.58
CA PRO A 197 7.17 23.33 -0.08
C PRO A 197 6.73 23.50 -1.53
N PRO A 198 6.63 24.74 -2.05
CA PRO A 198 6.18 25.00 -3.42
C PRO A 198 7.21 24.54 -4.47
N ALA A 199 8.45 24.33 -4.06
CA ALA A 199 9.55 23.87 -4.89
C ALA A 199 10.59 23.14 -4.05
N GLY A 200 11.50 22.44 -4.73
CA GLY A 200 12.59 21.71 -4.10
C GLY A 200 12.34 20.21 -3.97
N PRO A 201 13.26 19.49 -3.32
CA PRO A 201 13.25 18.03 -3.26
C PRO A 201 12.27 17.44 -2.23
N VAL A 202 11.72 18.26 -1.31
CA VAL A 202 10.73 17.82 -0.32
C VAL A 202 9.33 18.03 -0.89
N ALA A 203 8.56 16.95 -1.03
CA ALA A 203 7.16 17.05 -1.47
C ALA A 203 6.19 17.24 -0.30
N TRP A 204 6.53 16.68 0.87
CA TRP A 204 5.69 16.72 2.06
C TRP A 204 6.53 16.56 3.32
N ALA A 205 6.22 17.33 4.34
CA ALA A 205 6.71 17.14 5.69
C ALA A 205 5.54 17.23 6.67
N ALA A 206 5.49 16.34 7.64
CA ALA A 206 4.44 16.32 8.65
C ALA A 206 5.00 16.00 10.02
N ARG A 207 4.53 16.72 11.02
CA ARG A 207 4.71 16.38 12.43
C ARG A 207 3.73 15.25 12.78
N ASP A 208 4.23 14.02 12.72
CA ASP A 208 3.42 12.83 12.91
C ASP A 208 2.82 12.77 14.32
N SER A 209 3.56 13.28 15.30
CA SER A 209 3.10 13.44 16.68
C SER A 209 1.98 14.47 16.89
N ALA A 210 1.65 15.30 15.89
CA ALA A 210 0.51 16.23 15.93
C ALA A 210 -0.81 15.61 15.44
N LYS A 211 -0.77 14.40 14.92
CA LYS A 211 -1.98 13.71 14.47
C LYS A 211 -2.85 13.28 15.65
N PRO A 212 -4.18 13.24 15.52
CA PRO A 212 -5.09 12.79 16.56
C PRO A 212 -4.69 11.45 17.20
N GLY A 213 -4.77 11.37 18.52
CA GLY A 213 -4.46 10.17 19.31
C GLY A 213 -2.97 9.84 19.44
N ARG A 214 -2.09 10.83 19.28
CA ARG A 214 -0.63 10.69 19.40
C ARG A 214 0.00 11.66 20.39
N GLU A 215 -0.76 12.07 21.38
CA GLU A 215 -0.30 12.99 22.41
C GLU A 215 0.74 12.31 23.32
N GLY A 216 1.70 13.11 23.81
CA GLY A 216 2.60 12.71 24.90
C GLY A 216 3.83 11.92 24.49
N GLY A 217 4.44 12.21 23.35
CA GLY A 217 5.67 11.57 22.89
C GLY A 217 6.74 12.58 22.45
N ALA A 218 7.88 12.04 21.97
CA ALA A 218 8.89 12.84 21.29
C ALA A 218 8.31 13.46 20.01
N GLU A 219 8.92 14.56 19.57
CA GLU A 219 8.57 15.27 18.35
C GLU A 219 8.87 14.39 17.12
N ALA A 220 7.89 13.65 16.63
CA ALA A 220 8.03 12.73 15.51
C ALA A 220 7.69 13.42 14.17
N TRP A 221 8.56 13.28 13.19
CA TRP A 221 8.40 13.83 11.85
C TRP A 221 8.50 12.75 10.78
N VAL A 222 7.66 12.90 9.75
CA VAL A 222 7.75 12.14 8.51
C VAL A 222 7.95 13.12 7.36
N VAL A 223 9.02 12.92 6.58
CA VAL A 223 9.33 13.76 5.41
C VAL A 223 9.38 12.88 4.17
N GLN A 224 8.60 13.23 3.16
CA GLN A 224 8.56 12.55 1.88
C GLN A 224 9.27 13.38 0.82
N ALA A 225 10.29 12.81 0.20
CA ALA A 225 10.96 13.42 -0.93
C ALA A 225 10.08 13.37 -2.18
N GLY A 226 10.23 14.37 -3.05
CA GLY A 226 9.55 14.42 -4.34
C GLY A 226 9.96 13.25 -5.25
N HIS A 227 9.10 12.90 -6.19
CA HIS A 227 9.31 11.77 -7.09
C HIS A 227 10.57 11.92 -7.96
N ALA A 228 10.87 13.13 -8.44
CA ALA A 228 12.08 13.40 -9.23
C ALA A 228 13.34 13.10 -8.41
N TRP A 229 13.47 13.71 -7.22
CA TRP A 229 14.57 13.46 -6.32
C TRP A 229 14.67 11.98 -5.93
N SER A 230 13.55 11.35 -5.64
CA SER A 230 13.50 9.94 -5.26
C SER A 230 13.94 9.01 -6.39
N ARG A 231 13.68 9.37 -7.64
CA ARG A 231 14.10 8.61 -8.83
C ARG A 231 15.61 8.74 -9.05
N GLU A 232 16.13 9.94 -8.97
CA GLU A 232 17.58 10.20 -9.09
C GLU A 232 18.38 9.49 -8.00
N ASN A 233 17.81 9.33 -6.82
CA ASN A 233 18.45 8.75 -5.64
C ASN A 233 17.91 7.35 -5.30
N LEU A 234 17.24 6.66 -6.25
CA LEU A 234 16.53 5.42 -5.98
C LEU A 234 17.42 4.31 -5.42
N GLU A 235 18.65 4.21 -5.92
CA GLU A 235 19.58 3.13 -5.54
C GLU A 235 20.60 3.54 -4.48
N LEU A 236 20.43 4.69 -3.84
CA LEU A 236 21.29 5.06 -2.71
C LEU A 236 21.30 3.97 -1.63
N PRO A 237 22.44 3.66 -1.03
CA PRO A 237 22.49 2.89 0.21
C PRO A 237 21.65 3.56 1.31
N ALA A 238 21.06 2.76 2.20
CA ALA A 238 20.13 3.25 3.21
C ALA A 238 20.70 4.40 4.07
N ASP A 239 21.96 4.30 4.48
CA ASP A 239 22.62 5.32 5.30
C ASP A 239 22.88 6.62 4.52
N ALA A 240 23.24 6.51 3.24
CA ALA A 240 23.43 7.69 2.38
C ALA A 240 22.08 8.38 2.12
N ALA A 241 21.02 7.62 1.86
CA ALA A 241 19.67 8.16 1.72
C ALA A 241 19.19 8.82 3.01
N LEU A 242 19.45 8.22 4.16
CA LEU A 242 19.13 8.79 5.47
C LEU A 242 19.83 10.13 5.71
N ALA A 243 21.13 10.19 5.45
CA ALA A 243 21.91 11.43 5.58
C ALA A 243 21.38 12.55 4.66
N ALA A 244 21.10 12.20 3.39
CA ALA A 244 20.54 13.13 2.43
C ALA A 244 19.16 13.65 2.86
N LEU A 245 18.27 12.78 3.31
CA LEU A 245 16.91 13.15 3.78
C LEU A 245 16.95 14.02 5.03
N LEU A 246 17.86 13.77 5.97
CA LEU A 246 18.09 14.67 7.11
C LEU A 246 18.58 16.04 6.65
N GLY A 247 19.46 16.10 5.65
CA GLY A 247 19.88 17.35 5.01
C GLY A 247 18.70 18.11 4.39
N LEU A 248 17.76 17.40 3.73
CA LEU A 248 16.53 18.02 3.20
C LEU A 248 15.67 18.62 4.30
N LEU A 249 15.50 17.90 5.42
CA LEU A 249 14.76 18.42 6.58
C LEU A 249 15.46 19.64 7.19
N ALA A 250 16.79 19.59 7.35
CA ALA A 250 17.58 20.72 7.84
C ALA A 250 17.46 21.95 6.90
N GLY A 251 17.35 21.73 5.60
CA GLY A 251 17.15 22.81 4.61
C GLY A 251 15.85 23.59 4.79
N ILE A 252 14.82 22.97 5.36
CA ILE A 252 13.51 23.62 5.61
C ILE A 252 13.30 24.04 7.06
N ALA A 253 13.94 23.35 8.03
CA ALA A 253 13.77 23.59 9.46
C ALA A 253 14.89 24.46 10.08
N GLY A 254 16.01 24.63 9.37
CA GLY A 254 17.26 25.10 9.97
C GLY A 254 18.03 23.99 10.70
N PRO A 255 18.99 24.35 11.56
CA PRO A 255 19.79 23.37 12.30
C PRO A 255 18.90 22.41 13.10
N LEU A 256 19.12 21.10 12.92
CA LEU A 256 18.38 20.07 13.62
C LEU A 256 19.04 19.69 14.94
N PRO A 257 18.28 19.48 16.04
CA PRO A 257 18.79 18.81 17.22
C PRO A 257 19.23 17.39 16.88
N THR A 258 20.06 16.77 17.73
CA THR A 258 20.41 15.36 17.59
C THR A 258 19.13 14.51 17.64
N PRO A 259 18.82 13.73 16.58
CA PRO A 259 17.62 12.91 16.57
C PRO A 259 17.66 11.81 17.63
N LEU A 260 16.55 11.58 18.33
CA LEU A 260 16.34 10.43 19.21
C LEU A 260 16.18 9.14 18.40
N HIS A 261 15.54 9.23 17.25
CA HIS A 261 15.37 8.16 16.28
C HIS A 261 15.49 8.71 14.87
N ARG A 262 16.03 7.90 13.96
CA ARG A 262 16.09 8.23 12.53
C ARG A 262 16.11 6.98 11.68
N ALA A 263 15.31 6.97 10.60
CA ALA A 263 15.29 5.89 9.63
C ALA A 263 14.83 6.40 8.26
N ALA A 264 15.30 5.78 7.20
CA ALA A 264 14.82 6.01 5.85
C ALA A 264 14.03 4.79 5.35
N HIS A 265 13.01 5.02 4.53
CA HIS A 265 12.27 3.98 3.84
C HIS A 265 12.13 4.31 2.36
N ARG A 266 12.34 3.31 1.51
CA ARG A 266 12.22 3.43 0.07
C ARG A 266 10.94 2.76 -0.44
N TRP A 267 9.98 3.55 -0.88
CA TRP A 267 8.82 3.09 -1.62
C TRP A 267 9.19 3.05 -3.11
N ARG A 268 9.53 1.88 -3.68
CA ARG A 268 9.84 1.76 -5.12
C ARG A 268 8.62 2.03 -5.99
N PHE A 269 7.45 1.68 -5.51
CA PHE A 269 6.17 1.80 -6.22
C PHE A 269 5.21 2.63 -5.38
N ALA A 270 5.55 3.92 -5.20
CA ALA A 270 4.79 4.82 -4.34
C ALA A 270 3.48 5.26 -4.99
N ALA A 271 3.52 5.72 -6.24
CA ALA A 271 2.39 6.29 -6.94
C ALA A 271 2.40 5.93 -8.42
N ALA A 272 1.24 5.69 -9.02
CA ALA A 272 1.09 5.56 -10.46
C ALA A 272 1.17 6.95 -11.10
N GLU A 273 2.09 7.15 -12.07
CA GLU A 273 2.27 8.46 -12.74
C GLU A 273 1.20 8.72 -13.81
N ARG A 274 0.74 7.68 -14.46
CA ARG A 274 -0.36 7.70 -15.42
C ARG A 274 -1.25 6.49 -15.15
N PRO A 275 -2.45 6.71 -14.59
CA PRO A 275 -3.38 5.63 -14.33
C PRO A 275 -3.89 5.01 -15.65
N LEU A 276 -4.37 3.78 -15.57
CA LEU A 276 -4.84 3.02 -16.72
C LEU A 276 -6.13 3.61 -17.35
N GLY A 277 -6.90 4.40 -16.56
CA GLY A 277 -8.16 4.99 -17.00
C GLY A 277 -9.35 4.00 -17.00
N ARG A 278 -9.21 2.85 -16.34
CA ARG A 278 -10.26 1.85 -16.17
C ARG A 278 -10.35 1.46 -14.69
N ALA A 279 -11.56 1.24 -14.20
CA ALA A 279 -11.75 0.90 -12.78
C ALA A 279 -11.09 -0.42 -12.39
N CYS A 280 -11.12 -1.41 -13.29
CA CYS A 280 -10.46 -2.71 -13.14
C CYS A 280 -10.31 -3.38 -14.51
N LEU A 281 -9.61 -4.50 -14.54
CA LEU A 281 -9.55 -5.42 -15.66
C LEU A 281 -10.06 -6.79 -15.21
N TRP A 282 -10.88 -7.46 -16.02
CA TRP A 282 -11.42 -8.78 -15.74
C TRP A 282 -11.42 -9.65 -16.99
N ASP A 283 -10.84 -10.84 -16.91
CA ASP A 283 -10.91 -11.87 -17.94
C ASP A 283 -11.83 -13.01 -17.44
N PRO A 284 -13.08 -13.10 -17.93
CA PRO A 284 -14.02 -14.14 -17.51
C PRO A 284 -13.64 -15.56 -17.95
N ARG A 285 -12.86 -15.71 -19.03
CA ARG A 285 -12.43 -17.01 -19.54
C ARG A 285 -11.38 -17.64 -18.64
N LEU A 286 -10.47 -16.81 -18.14
CA LEU A 286 -9.43 -17.23 -17.22
C LEU A 286 -9.90 -17.17 -15.77
N ALA A 287 -10.99 -16.45 -15.47
CA ALA A 287 -11.43 -16.12 -14.13
C ALA A 287 -10.31 -15.43 -13.32
N ILE A 288 -9.68 -14.43 -13.93
CA ILE A 288 -8.60 -13.65 -13.33
C ILE A 288 -8.82 -12.16 -13.58
N GLY A 289 -8.50 -11.32 -12.59
CA GLY A 289 -8.65 -9.88 -12.75
C GLY A 289 -7.59 -9.06 -12.02
N LEU A 290 -7.53 -7.77 -12.39
CA LEU A 290 -6.62 -6.78 -11.86
C LEU A 290 -7.37 -5.56 -11.34
N GLY A 291 -6.92 -5.04 -10.21
CA GLY A 291 -7.37 -3.78 -9.63
C GLY A 291 -6.28 -3.13 -8.79
N GLY A 292 -6.48 -1.87 -8.45
CA GLY A 292 -5.56 -1.08 -7.65
C GLY A 292 -5.74 0.40 -7.93
N ASP A 293 -5.15 1.26 -7.11
CA ASP A 293 -5.14 2.72 -7.35
C ASP A 293 -4.66 3.09 -8.75
N TRP A 294 -3.67 2.37 -9.27
CA TRP A 294 -3.10 2.56 -10.59
C TRP A 294 -4.07 2.39 -11.75
N CYS A 295 -5.25 1.85 -11.49
CA CYS A 295 -6.34 1.78 -12.47
C CYS A 295 -7.02 3.15 -12.66
N LEU A 296 -7.20 3.92 -11.58
CA LEU A 296 -7.99 5.16 -11.55
C LEU A 296 -7.17 6.42 -11.17
N GLY A 297 -6.16 6.29 -10.30
CA GLY A 297 -5.34 7.41 -9.83
C GLY A 297 -4.52 7.03 -8.59
N ASP A 298 -3.64 7.92 -8.15
CA ASP A 298 -2.69 7.70 -7.06
C ASP A 298 -3.28 7.97 -5.65
N ARG A 299 -4.60 7.86 -5.49
CA ARG A 299 -5.32 8.14 -4.25
C ARG A 299 -5.82 6.87 -3.56
N ALA A 300 -5.95 6.94 -2.24
CA ALA A 300 -6.49 5.85 -1.43
C ALA A 300 -7.90 5.45 -1.85
N GLU A 301 -8.74 6.43 -2.18
CA GLU A 301 -10.10 6.20 -2.68
C GLU A 301 -10.11 5.50 -4.03
N ALA A 302 -9.22 5.85 -4.95
CA ALA A 302 -9.07 5.15 -6.22
C ALA A 302 -8.75 3.66 -6.03
N ALA A 303 -7.94 3.32 -5.02
CA ALA A 303 -7.70 1.93 -4.65
C ALA A 303 -8.98 1.24 -4.16
N TRP A 304 -9.75 1.91 -3.30
CA TRP A 304 -11.02 1.39 -2.78
C TRP A 304 -12.03 1.16 -3.90
N ASP A 305 -12.20 2.14 -4.78
CA ASP A 305 -13.15 2.08 -5.90
C ASP A 305 -12.77 1.01 -6.91
N SER A 306 -11.48 0.91 -7.23
CA SER A 306 -10.97 -0.12 -8.12
C SER A 306 -11.18 -1.53 -7.56
N GLY A 307 -10.91 -1.74 -6.27
CA GLY A 307 -11.16 -3.02 -5.60
C GLY A 307 -12.64 -3.37 -5.57
N THR A 308 -13.50 -2.39 -5.31
CA THR A 308 -14.96 -2.54 -5.33
C THR A 308 -15.49 -2.88 -6.75
N ALA A 309 -14.94 -2.22 -7.78
CA ALA A 309 -15.27 -2.50 -9.17
C ALA A 309 -14.82 -3.89 -9.60
N LEU A 310 -13.63 -4.32 -9.17
CA LEU A 310 -13.09 -5.65 -9.48
C LEU A 310 -13.98 -6.76 -8.90
N ALA A 311 -14.43 -6.63 -7.65
CA ALA A 311 -15.41 -7.53 -7.07
C ALA A 311 -16.73 -7.54 -7.85
N GLY A 312 -17.20 -6.35 -8.28
CA GLY A 312 -18.41 -6.22 -9.10
C GLY A 312 -18.30 -6.93 -10.45
N ALA A 313 -17.14 -6.88 -11.10
CA ALA A 313 -16.90 -7.55 -12.38
C ALA A 313 -17.00 -9.09 -12.25
N LEU A 314 -16.44 -9.66 -11.18
CA LEU A 314 -16.56 -11.09 -10.89
C LEU A 314 -18.04 -11.47 -10.61
N LEU A 315 -18.72 -10.72 -9.72
CA LEU A 315 -20.11 -11.00 -9.35
C LEU A 315 -21.05 -10.90 -10.55
N GLY A 316 -20.88 -9.89 -11.41
CA GLY A 316 -21.66 -9.72 -12.64
C GLY A 316 -21.46 -10.89 -13.63
N ALA A 317 -20.24 -11.39 -13.76
CA ALA A 317 -19.96 -12.56 -14.60
C ALA A 317 -20.59 -13.86 -14.05
N ALA A 318 -20.64 -14.01 -12.72
CA ALA A 318 -21.24 -15.18 -12.07
C ALA A 318 -22.77 -15.24 -12.21
N HIS A 319 -23.44 -14.13 -12.51
CA HIS A 319 -24.92 -14.09 -12.74
C HIS A 319 -25.29 -14.23 -14.23
N ALA A 320 -24.31 -14.15 -15.13
CA ALA A 320 -24.54 -14.21 -16.58
C ALA A 320 -24.26 -15.61 -17.19
N GLY A 321 -23.77 -16.56 -16.42
CA GLY A 321 -23.51 -17.96 -16.78
C GLY A 321 -24.42 -18.92 -16.03
#